data_3eb8d3a2c28cdc4d3e0198757ad6b543
#
_entry.id   3eb8d3a2c28cdc4d3e0198757ad6b543
#
_cell.length_a   1.000
_cell.length_b   1.000
_cell.length_c   1.000
_cell.angle_alpha   90.00
_cell.angle_beta   90.00
_cell.angle_gamma   90.00
#
_symmetry.space_group_name_H-M   'P 1'
#
loop_
_entity.id
_entity.type
_entity.pdbx_description
1 polymer ?
#
loop_
_entity_poly.entity_id
_entity_poly.type
_entity_poly.pdbx_seq_one_letter_code
_entity_poly.pdbx_strand_id
1 'polypeptide(L)' 'MEHNLSEPVRKEIFSALVEAQDQDMPVAESRREIARRFGISDEMLRVIEREGLDNHWPPFED' A
#
# COMPACT_ATOMS: atom_id res chain seq x y z
N MET A 1 -1.12 14.06 12.24
CA MET A 1 -2.36 13.43 12.68
C MET A 1 -2.82 12.40 11.68
N GLU A 2 -3.12 11.24 12.18
CA GLU A 2 -3.58 10.17 11.30
C GLU A 2 -4.98 10.42 10.82
N HIS A 3 -5.21 10.08 9.59
CA HIS A 3 -6.52 10.23 9.00
C HIS A 3 -7.11 8.87 8.74
N ASN A 4 -8.42 8.77 8.91
CA ASN A 4 -9.12 7.56 8.53
C ASN A 4 -9.25 7.57 7.03
N LEU A 5 -8.40 6.79 6.38
CA LEU A 5 -8.46 6.68 4.94
C LEU A 5 -9.65 5.82 4.55
N SER A 6 -10.36 6.24 3.53
CA SER A 6 -11.48 5.46 3.04
C SER A 6 -10.97 4.16 2.41
N GLU A 7 -11.86 3.19 2.32
CA GLU A 7 -11.47 1.91 1.76
C GLU A 7 -10.99 2.03 0.32
N PRO A 8 -11.66 2.79 -0.54
CA PRO A 8 -11.16 2.95 -1.91
C PRO A 8 -9.75 3.53 -1.97
N VAL A 9 -9.45 4.47 -1.08
CA VAL A 9 -8.10 5.05 -1.03
C VAL A 9 -7.09 4.02 -0.56
N ARG A 10 -7.44 3.24 0.46
CA ARG A 10 -6.53 2.21 0.94
C ARG A 10 -6.26 1.17 -0.15
N LYS A 11 -7.28 0.82 -0.91
CA LYS A 11 -7.09 -0.12 -2.01
C LYS A 11 -6.17 0.45 -3.08
N GLU A 12 -6.30 1.73 -3.35
CA GLU A 12 -5.45 2.37 -4.33
C GLU A 12 -3.98 2.35 -3.86
N ILE A 13 -3.76 2.63 -2.59
CA ILE A 13 -2.40 2.61 -2.04
C ILE A 13 -1.83 1.20 -2.11
N PHE A 14 -2.64 0.22 -1.76
CA PHE A 14 -2.18 -1.16 -1.82
C PHE A 14 -1.81 -1.57 -3.25
N SER A 15 -2.63 -1.20 -4.20
CA SER A 15 -2.37 -1.52 -5.59
C SER A 15 -1.09 -0.86 -6.08
N ALA A 16 -0.87 0.39 -5.69
CA ALA A 16 0.34 1.09 -6.08
C ALA A 16 1.58 0.43 -5.47
N LEU A 17 1.46 -0.04 -4.24
CA LEU A 17 2.58 -0.69 -3.58
C LEU A 17 2.94 -2.00 -4.28
N VAL A 18 1.94 -2.80 -4.60
CA VAL A 18 2.19 -4.07 -5.27
C VAL A 18 2.79 -3.83 -6.64
N GLU A 19 2.31 -2.83 -7.35
CA GLU A 19 2.83 -2.54 -8.67
C GLU A 19 4.29 -2.11 -8.59
N ALA A 20 4.64 -1.34 -7.60
CA ALA A 20 6.04 -0.93 -7.43
C ALA A 20 6.93 -2.13 -7.16
N GLN A 21 6.45 -3.08 -6.37
CA GLN A 21 7.23 -4.27 -6.09
C GLN A 21 7.34 -5.18 -7.30
N ASP A 22 6.34 -5.18 -8.16
CA ASP A 22 6.38 -5.96 -9.39
C ASP A 22 7.42 -5.44 -10.36
N GLN A 23 7.84 -4.19 -10.21
CA GLN A 23 8.84 -3.60 -11.08
C GLN A 23 10.25 -3.79 -10.53
N ASP A 24 10.45 -4.83 -9.75
CA ASP A 24 11.76 -5.19 -9.21
C ASP A 24 12.31 -4.17 -8.22
N MET A 25 11.46 -3.34 -7.68
CA MET A 25 11.89 -2.40 -6.67
C MET A 25 12.01 -3.14 -5.33
N PRO A 26 13.11 -2.97 -4.60
CA PRO A 26 13.22 -3.61 -3.29
C PRO A 26 12.05 -3.23 -2.39
N VAL A 27 11.64 -4.18 -1.53
CA VAL A 27 10.45 -3.99 -0.72
C VAL A 27 10.56 -2.73 0.14
N ALA A 28 11.69 -2.55 0.80
CA ALA A 28 11.86 -1.38 1.67
C ALA A 28 11.78 -0.09 0.90
N GLU A 29 12.36 -0.08 -0.29
CA GLU A 29 12.36 1.12 -1.11
C GLU A 29 10.98 1.40 -1.67
N SER A 30 10.25 0.36 -2.07
CA SER A 30 8.90 0.55 -2.58
C SER A 30 7.99 1.11 -1.49
N ARG A 31 8.13 0.64 -0.27
CA ARG A 31 7.33 1.16 0.83
C ARG A 31 7.61 2.63 1.08
N ARG A 32 8.88 3.01 1.06
CA ARG A 32 9.25 4.39 1.28
C ARG A 32 8.70 5.29 0.18
N GLU A 33 8.81 4.83 -1.05
CA GLU A 33 8.33 5.62 -2.17
C GLU A 33 6.82 5.82 -2.11
N ILE A 34 6.08 4.76 -1.84
CA ILE A 34 4.62 4.84 -1.79
C ILE A 34 4.16 5.66 -0.60
N ALA A 35 4.80 5.48 0.56
CA ALA A 35 4.42 6.26 1.73
C ALA A 35 4.59 7.76 1.46
N ARG A 36 5.68 8.12 0.82
CA ARG A 36 5.94 9.52 0.49
C ARG A 36 4.95 10.03 -0.54
N ARG A 37 4.64 9.20 -1.52
CA ARG A 37 3.74 9.59 -2.60
C ARG A 37 2.34 9.91 -2.09
N PHE A 38 1.86 9.11 -1.14
CA PHE A 38 0.52 9.29 -0.60
C PHE A 38 0.49 10.09 0.69
N GLY A 39 1.65 10.49 1.18
CA GLY A 39 1.72 11.31 2.38
C GLY A 39 1.30 10.58 3.64
N ILE A 40 1.60 9.31 3.76
CA ILE A 40 1.25 8.52 4.93
C ILE A 40 2.51 8.00 5.59
N SER A 41 2.36 7.57 6.84
CA SER A 41 3.50 7.04 7.58
C SER A 41 3.82 5.63 7.11
N ASP A 42 5.05 5.21 7.38
CA ASP A 42 5.46 3.85 7.08
C ASP A 42 4.59 2.85 7.84
N GLU A 43 4.25 3.19 9.06
CA GLU A 43 3.43 2.31 9.88
C GLU A 43 2.04 2.14 9.29
N MET A 44 1.44 3.23 8.83
CA MET A 44 0.13 3.15 8.19
C MET A 44 0.20 2.31 6.93
N LEU A 45 1.28 2.45 6.17
CA LEU A 45 1.43 1.68 4.96
C LEU A 45 1.48 0.18 5.25
N ARG A 46 2.15 -0.20 6.33
CA ARG A 46 2.21 -1.60 6.72
C ARG A 46 0.84 -2.15 7.07
N VAL A 47 0.03 -1.34 7.74
CA VAL A 47 -1.34 -1.73 8.07
C VAL A 47 -2.13 -1.96 6.79
N ILE A 48 -2.00 -1.05 5.83
CA ILE A 48 -2.72 -1.17 4.57
C ILE A 48 -2.26 -2.40 3.81
N GLU A 49 -0.96 -2.66 3.80
CA GLU A 49 -0.43 -3.82 3.10
C GLU A 49 -1.01 -5.11 3.68
N ARG A 50 -1.06 -5.18 5.00
CA ARG A 50 -1.60 -6.37 5.66
C ARG A 50 -3.08 -6.53 5.37
N GLU A 51 -3.81 -5.43 5.42
CA GLU A 51 -5.23 -5.45 5.16
C GLU A 51 -5.52 -5.93 3.74
N GLY A 52 -4.74 -5.43 2.78
CA GLY A 52 -4.92 -5.84 1.41
C GLY A 52 -4.64 -7.31 1.19
N LEU A 53 -3.61 -7.82 1.84
CA LEU A 53 -3.30 -9.24 1.71
C LEU A 53 -4.38 -10.09 2.35
N ASP A 54 -4.89 -9.68 3.51
CA ASP A 54 -5.91 -10.43 4.19
C ASP A 54 -7.22 -10.46 3.41
N ASN A 55 -7.52 -9.39 2.71
CA ASN A 55 -8.78 -9.25 1.98
C ASN A 55 -8.65 -9.55 0.50
N HIS A 56 -7.46 -9.93 0.06
CA HIS A 56 -7.21 -10.24 -1.35
C HIS A 56 -7.61 -9.08 -2.26
N TRP A 57 -7.22 -7.88 -1.87
CA TRP A 57 -7.50 -6.70 -2.67
C TRP A 57 -6.79 -6.81 -4.02
N PRO A 58 -7.32 -6.16 -5.05
CA PRO A 58 -6.63 -6.14 -6.33
C PRO A 58 -5.19 -5.65 -6.15
N PRO A 59 -4.26 -6.18 -6.89
CA PRO A 59 -4.43 -7.12 -8.01
C PRO A 59 -4.46 -8.59 -7.62
N PHE A 60 -4.62 -8.90 -6.34
CA PHE A 60 -4.57 -10.30 -5.89
C PHE A 60 -5.92 -10.99 -5.89
N GLU A 61 -6.95 -10.29 -6.28
CA GLU A 61 -8.24 -10.95 -6.30
C GLU A 61 -8.28 -11.99 -7.42
N ASP A 62 -8.98 -13.05 -7.17
CA ASP A 62 -9.08 -14.12 -8.14
C ASP A 62 -10.08 -13.84 -9.24
#